data_53b219349c5c699af0cca8556df13d7d
#
_entry.id   53b219349c5c699af0cca8556df13d7d
#
_cell.length_a   1.000
_cell.length_b   1.000
_cell.length_c   1.000
_cell.angle_alpha   90.00
_cell.angle_beta   90.00
_cell.angle_gamma   90.00
#
_symmetry.space_group_name_H-M   'P 1'
#
loop_
_entity.id
_entity.type
_entity.pdbx_description
1 polymer ?
#
loop_
_entity_poly.entity_id
_entity_poly.type
_entity_poly.pdbx_seq_one_letter_code
_entity_poly.pdbx_strand_id
1 'polypeptide(L)'
;EREQVSNLYLVPTLYHMLIEHPAFARERVASVEKIGFAGAPMSDGLMRRVEQAFQPQLFVNHYGSSEIYTFTIDQQASRKPGSSGRSALNQRVRVVPIDAESAQVQVKPMEEGQIVADLASDEAFEGYLNRSEATAKALREGWYFTGDTGYFDEDGDLFVTGRVDDLIITGGENISPVEIENVLSLHPAVEEVVVVGLPDEQWGKIIAAFIKLRAEVSESELDAYCITSGLAKFKRPRRYQFIDEIPKSPVGKVLRRVLLAQHQEQAQKG
;
A
#
# COMPACT_ATOMS: atom_id res chain seq x y z
N GLU A 1 12.01 -0.87 -26.32
CA GLU A 1 12.21 -0.28 -27.65
C GLU A 1 12.47 -1.36 -28.71
N ARG A 2 13.55 -2.16 -28.61
CA ARG A 2 13.92 -3.15 -29.63
C ARG A 2 12.82 -4.20 -29.87
N GLU A 3 12.23 -4.72 -28.80
CA GLU A 3 11.23 -5.80 -28.85
C GLU A 3 9.77 -5.29 -29.01
N GLN A 4 9.55 -3.99 -29.12
CA GLN A 4 8.24 -3.35 -29.29
C GLN A 4 7.19 -3.89 -28.28
N VAL A 5 7.59 -4.00 -27.03
CA VAL A 5 6.73 -4.49 -25.94
C VAL A 5 5.50 -3.61 -25.81
N SER A 6 4.31 -4.20 -25.84
CA SER A 6 3.03 -3.48 -25.72
C SER A 6 2.42 -3.53 -24.33
N ASN A 7 2.83 -4.49 -23.50
CA ASN A 7 2.32 -4.66 -22.15
C ASN A 7 3.47 -4.75 -21.15
N LEU A 8 3.38 -4.01 -20.03
CA LEU A 8 4.28 -4.12 -18.89
C LEU A 8 3.47 -4.48 -17.64
N TYR A 9 3.97 -5.46 -16.90
CA TYR A 9 3.38 -5.85 -15.61
C TYR A 9 4.52 -5.96 -14.59
N LEU A 10 4.60 -4.97 -13.68
CA LEU A 10 5.74 -4.79 -12.78
C LEU A 10 5.26 -4.44 -11.37
N VAL A 11 6.15 -4.58 -10.39
CA VAL A 11 5.93 -4.01 -9.06
C VAL A 11 6.15 -2.50 -9.08
N PRO A 12 5.52 -1.71 -8.18
CA PRO A 12 5.65 -0.24 -8.16
C PRO A 12 7.09 0.26 -8.13
N THR A 13 7.98 -0.41 -7.40
CA THR A 13 9.40 -0.05 -7.31
C THR A 13 10.09 -0.07 -8.66
N LEU A 14 9.77 -1.04 -9.54
CA LEU A 14 10.37 -1.11 -10.87
C LEU A 14 9.86 0.01 -11.78
N TYR A 15 8.61 0.41 -11.68
CA TYR A 15 8.11 1.60 -12.36
C TYR A 15 8.83 2.86 -11.90
N HIS A 16 9.01 3.02 -10.58
CA HIS A 16 9.79 4.14 -10.03
C HIS A 16 11.21 4.17 -10.62
N MET A 17 11.94 3.03 -10.57
CA MET A 17 13.29 2.94 -11.12
C MET A 17 13.35 3.24 -12.62
N LEU A 18 12.34 2.82 -13.39
CA LEU A 18 12.29 3.07 -14.83
C LEU A 18 12.13 4.55 -15.15
N ILE A 19 11.15 5.23 -14.52
CA ILE A 19 10.87 6.64 -14.82
C ILE A 19 11.94 7.60 -14.28
N GLU A 20 12.70 7.20 -13.25
CA GLU A 20 13.82 7.98 -12.72
C GLU A 20 15.15 7.67 -13.44
N HIS A 21 15.18 6.67 -14.31
CA HIS A 21 16.41 6.32 -15.01
C HIS A 21 16.79 7.41 -16.03
N PRO A 22 18.06 7.89 -16.04
CA PRO A 22 18.47 9.00 -16.93
C PRO A 22 18.25 8.75 -18.43
N ALA A 23 18.21 7.49 -18.84
CA ALA A 23 17.94 7.10 -20.23
C ALA A 23 16.44 6.91 -20.53
N PHE A 24 15.54 7.16 -19.55
CA PHE A 24 14.11 7.07 -19.81
C PHE A 24 13.67 8.19 -20.75
N ALA A 25 12.93 7.81 -21.80
CA ALA A 25 12.29 8.74 -22.69
C ALA A 25 10.96 8.12 -23.17
N ARG A 26 9.91 8.91 -23.25
CA ARG A 26 8.57 8.45 -23.67
C ARG A 26 8.60 7.79 -25.04
N GLU A 27 9.40 8.32 -25.94
CA GLU A 27 9.55 7.81 -27.31
C GLU A 27 10.10 6.39 -27.34
N ARG A 28 10.98 6.04 -26.39
CA ARG A 28 11.59 4.70 -26.29
C ARG A 28 10.61 3.64 -25.80
N VAL A 29 9.57 4.03 -25.10
CA VAL A 29 8.50 3.16 -24.57
C VAL A 29 7.15 3.40 -25.27
N ALA A 30 7.16 4.04 -26.43
CA ALA A 30 5.95 4.42 -27.17
C ALA A 30 5.06 3.23 -27.57
N SER A 31 5.65 2.03 -27.69
CA SER A 31 4.90 0.78 -27.97
C SER A 31 4.12 0.25 -26.76
N VAL A 32 4.40 0.74 -25.54
CA VAL A 32 3.70 0.29 -24.33
C VAL A 32 2.33 0.93 -24.26
N GLU A 33 1.31 0.13 -24.48
CA GLU A 33 -0.09 0.55 -24.46
C GLU A 33 -0.78 0.23 -23.14
N LYS A 34 -0.35 -0.85 -22.48
CA LYS A 34 -0.98 -1.36 -21.27
C LYS A 34 0.05 -1.55 -20.17
N ILE A 35 -0.26 -1.05 -19.00
CA ILE A 35 0.57 -1.25 -17.82
C ILE A 35 -0.26 -1.81 -16.68
N GLY A 36 0.36 -2.62 -15.83
CA GLY A 36 -0.27 -3.17 -14.65
C GLY A 36 0.74 -3.31 -13.52
N PHE A 37 0.26 -3.25 -12.31
CA PHE A 37 1.10 -3.46 -11.13
C PHE A 37 0.41 -4.34 -10.10
N ALA A 38 1.23 -5.04 -9.31
CA ALA A 38 0.81 -5.86 -8.19
C ALA A 38 1.93 -6.01 -7.16
N GLY A 39 1.66 -6.75 -6.09
CA GLY A 39 2.64 -7.19 -5.09
C GLY A 39 2.97 -6.16 -4.02
N ALA A 40 2.68 -4.89 -4.25
CA ALA A 40 2.76 -3.81 -3.28
C ALA A 40 1.79 -2.68 -3.68
N PRO A 41 1.30 -1.86 -2.73
CA PRO A 41 0.54 -0.67 -3.07
C PRO A 41 1.42 0.33 -3.84
N MET A 42 0.82 1.00 -4.83
CA MET A 42 1.45 2.12 -5.52
C MET A 42 0.89 3.41 -4.93
N SER A 43 1.77 4.27 -4.38
CA SER A 43 1.33 5.56 -3.85
C SER A 43 0.73 6.44 -4.96
N ASP A 44 -0.21 7.30 -4.60
CA ASP A 44 -0.89 8.19 -5.54
C ASP A 44 0.10 9.08 -6.29
N GLY A 45 1.15 9.54 -5.62
CA GLY A 45 2.22 10.33 -6.24
C GLY A 45 2.98 9.56 -7.31
N LEU A 46 3.33 8.29 -7.05
CA LEU A 46 4.00 7.44 -8.05
C LEU A 46 3.04 7.10 -9.20
N MET A 47 1.79 6.78 -8.90
CA MET A 47 0.77 6.46 -9.92
C MET A 47 0.61 7.59 -10.93
N ARG A 48 0.48 8.84 -10.47
CA ARG A 48 0.40 10.03 -11.34
C ARG A 48 1.65 10.18 -12.22
N ARG A 49 2.84 9.99 -11.66
CA ARG A 49 4.09 10.09 -12.42
C ARG A 49 4.21 8.98 -13.48
N VAL A 50 3.85 7.76 -13.15
CA VAL A 50 3.85 6.62 -14.06
C VAL A 50 2.84 6.84 -15.20
N GLU A 51 1.63 7.29 -14.87
CA GLU A 51 0.62 7.63 -15.88
C GLU A 51 1.10 8.71 -16.85
N GLN A 52 1.68 9.79 -16.32
CA GLN A 52 2.24 10.86 -17.15
C GLN A 52 3.40 10.38 -18.04
N ALA A 53 4.27 9.51 -17.51
CA ALA A 53 5.44 9.01 -18.21
C ALA A 53 5.08 8.01 -19.33
N PHE A 54 4.13 7.11 -19.09
CA PHE A 54 3.76 6.07 -20.07
C PHE A 54 2.55 6.42 -20.92
N GLN A 55 1.61 7.24 -20.41
CA GLN A 55 0.33 7.57 -21.06
C GLN A 55 -0.40 6.32 -21.59
N PRO A 56 -0.64 5.30 -20.75
CA PRO A 56 -1.17 4.02 -21.18
C PRO A 56 -2.65 4.13 -21.56
N GLN A 57 -3.10 3.27 -22.46
CA GLN A 57 -4.52 3.08 -22.74
C GLN A 57 -5.25 2.34 -21.60
N LEU A 58 -4.49 1.48 -20.89
CA LEU A 58 -4.98 0.70 -19.76
C LEU A 58 -3.95 0.71 -18.64
N PHE A 59 -4.39 1.10 -17.44
CA PHE A 59 -3.57 1.07 -16.23
C PHE A 59 -4.27 0.21 -15.17
N VAL A 60 -3.71 -0.97 -14.90
CA VAL A 60 -4.32 -1.99 -14.06
C VAL A 60 -3.68 -2.04 -12.68
N ASN A 61 -4.49 -1.96 -11.63
CA ASN A 61 -4.12 -2.37 -10.28
C ASN A 61 -4.64 -3.79 -10.05
N HIS A 62 -3.75 -4.71 -9.73
CA HIS A 62 -4.07 -6.10 -9.43
C HIS A 62 -3.70 -6.40 -7.97
N TYR A 63 -4.72 -6.57 -7.14
CA TYR A 63 -4.55 -6.95 -5.75
C TYR A 63 -4.79 -8.44 -5.58
N GLY A 64 -3.83 -9.10 -4.98
CA GLY A 64 -3.82 -10.52 -4.68
C GLY A 64 -2.62 -10.91 -3.84
N SER A 65 -2.44 -12.19 -3.63
CA SER A 65 -1.34 -12.75 -2.84
C SER A 65 -0.83 -14.06 -3.43
N SER A 66 0.18 -14.67 -2.79
CA SER A 66 0.63 -16.02 -3.18
C SER A 66 -0.40 -17.09 -2.80
N GLU A 67 -1.24 -16.83 -1.83
CA GLU A 67 -2.27 -17.74 -1.31
C GLU A 67 -3.50 -17.80 -2.21
N ILE A 68 -3.86 -16.66 -2.80
CA ILE A 68 -4.89 -16.55 -3.84
C ILE A 68 -4.42 -15.47 -4.80
N TYR A 69 -4.14 -15.85 -6.03
CA TYR A 69 -3.45 -14.98 -6.98
C TYR A 69 -4.19 -13.65 -7.23
N THR A 70 -5.52 -13.71 -7.33
CA THR A 70 -6.34 -12.53 -7.64
C THR A 70 -7.50 -12.36 -6.67
N PHE A 71 -7.49 -11.30 -5.87
CA PHE A 71 -8.64 -10.87 -5.08
C PHE A 71 -9.51 -9.91 -5.89
N THR A 72 -8.91 -8.78 -6.28
CA THR A 72 -9.61 -7.72 -7.02
C THR A 72 -8.75 -7.18 -8.16
N ILE A 73 -9.39 -6.55 -9.14
CA ILE A 73 -8.75 -5.90 -10.27
C ILE A 73 -9.41 -4.54 -10.52
N ASP A 74 -8.60 -3.50 -10.62
CA ASP A 74 -9.00 -2.21 -11.18
C ASP A 74 -8.34 -2.02 -12.54
N GLN A 75 -9.15 -1.94 -13.59
CA GLN A 75 -8.65 -1.74 -14.96
C GLN A 75 -8.42 -0.27 -15.31
N GLN A 76 -8.75 0.65 -14.42
CA GLN A 76 -8.65 2.09 -14.61
C GLN A 76 -8.08 2.77 -13.35
N ALA A 77 -6.99 2.19 -12.82
CA ALA A 77 -6.41 2.56 -11.53
C ALA A 77 -6.16 4.07 -11.35
N SER A 78 -5.82 4.78 -12.43
CA SER A 78 -5.58 6.22 -12.38
C SER A 78 -6.86 7.06 -12.25
N ARG A 79 -8.03 6.52 -12.61
CA ARG A 79 -9.32 7.25 -12.49
C ARG A 79 -9.82 7.35 -11.07
N LYS A 80 -9.51 6.35 -10.25
CA LYS A 80 -9.91 6.28 -8.84
C LYS A 80 -8.69 5.90 -8.00
N PRO A 81 -7.75 6.85 -7.79
CA PRO A 81 -6.51 6.59 -7.07
C PRO A 81 -6.74 5.90 -5.73
N GLY A 82 -5.89 4.93 -5.39
CA GLY A 82 -6.03 4.10 -4.19
C GLY A 82 -7.00 2.92 -4.32
N SER A 83 -7.86 2.89 -5.35
CA SER A 83 -8.75 1.76 -5.60
C SER A 83 -7.96 0.51 -6.03
N SER A 84 -8.35 -0.64 -5.48
CA SER A 84 -7.94 -1.96 -5.95
C SER A 84 -9.04 -2.63 -6.79
N GLY A 85 -10.10 -1.88 -7.11
CA GLY A 85 -11.19 -2.30 -7.97
C GLY A 85 -12.15 -3.28 -7.32
N ARG A 86 -12.70 -4.18 -8.13
CA ARG A 86 -13.76 -5.11 -7.75
C ARG A 86 -13.26 -6.54 -7.76
N SER A 87 -14.00 -7.41 -7.07
CA SER A 87 -13.72 -8.85 -7.06
C SER A 87 -13.48 -9.39 -8.47
N ALA A 88 -12.41 -10.16 -8.62
CA ALA A 88 -12.06 -10.80 -9.86
C ALA A 88 -13.09 -11.87 -10.25
N LEU A 89 -12.94 -12.40 -11.45
CA LEU A 89 -13.78 -13.48 -11.94
C LEU A 89 -13.66 -14.70 -11.00
N ASN A 90 -14.80 -15.27 -10.62
CA ASN A 90 -14.89 -16.41 -9.69
C ASN A 90 -14.31 -16.17 -8.29
N GLN A 91 -14.14 -14.89 -7.90
CA GLN A 91 -13.66 -14.55 -6.56
C GLN A 91 -14.73 -13.76 -5.79
N ARG A 92 -14.78 -13.99 -4.49
CA ARG A 92 -15.59 -13.21 -3.54
C ARG A 92 -14.68 -12.65 -2.47
N VAL A 93 -14.75 -11.33 -2.29
CA VAL A 93 -14.01 -10.61 -1.26
C VAL A 93 -15.00 -9.95 -0.31
N ARG A 94 -14.69 -9.96 0.98
CA ARG A 94 -15.45 -9.28 2.03
C ARG A 94 -14.52 -8.43 2.87
N VAL A 95 -15.10 -7.44 3.52
CA VAL A 95 -14.45 -6.71 4.60
C VAL A 95 -15.24 -6.98 5.88
N VAL A 96 -14.55 -7.48 6.89
CA VAL A 96 -15.12 -7.90 8.17
C VAL A 96 -14.49 -7.07 9.30
N PRO A 97 -15.08 -7.00 10.52
CA PRO A 97 -14.40 -6.33 11.64
C PRO A 97 -12.96 -6.83 11.82
N ILE A 98 -12.06 -5.93 12.25
CA ILE A 98 -10.60 -6.23 12.33
C ILE A 98 -10.31 -7.45 13.24
N ASP A 99 -11.09 -7.60 14.28
CA ASP A 99 -11.00 -8.69 15.27
C ASP A 99 -11.95 -9.87 14.99
N ALA A 100 -12.59 -9.89 13.80
CA ALA A 100 -13.54 -10.96 13.47
C ALA A 100 -12.87 -12.33 13.42
N GLU A 101 -13.52 -13.32 14.02
CA GLU A 101 -13.12 -14.72 13.95
C GLU A 101 -13.75 -15.46 12.76
N SER A 102 -14.84 -14.91 12.18
CA SER A 102 -15.54 -15.46 11.02
C SER A 102 -15.84 -14.40 9.98
N ALA A 103 -16.10 -14.84 8.73
CA ALA A 103 -16.42 -13.94 7.62
C ALA A 103 -17.93 -13.70 7.43
N GLN A 104 -18.77 -14.06 8.40
CA GLN A 104 -20.23 -13.96 8.24
C GLN A 104 -20.76 -12.53 8.33
N VAL A 105 -20.16 -11.72 9.22
CA VAL A 105 -20.57 -10.32 9.44
C VAL A 105 -19.63 -9.42 8.66
N GLN A 106 -20.17 -8.63 7.73
CA GLN A 106 -19.41 -7.64 6.98
C GLN A 106 -19.59 -6.26 7.62
N VAL A 107 -18.57 -5.42 7.51
CA VAL A 107 -18.67 -3.99 7.82
C VAL A 107 -19.52 -3.28 6.76
N LYS A 108 -19.96 -2.06 7.04
CA LYS A 108 -20.68 -1.24 6.07
C LYS A 108 -19.71 -0.63 5.04
N PRO A 109 -20.23 -0.20 3.86
CA PRO A 109 -19.42 0.63 2.96
C PRO A 109 -18.80 1.83 3.71
N MET A 110 -17.57 2.19 3.34
CA MET A 110 -16.74 3.22 3.96
C MET A 110 -16.25 2.91 5.39
N GLU A 111 -16.58 1.75 5.95
CA GLU A 111 -16.07 1.29 7.24
C GLU A 111 -14.88 0.37 7.04
N GLU A 112 -13.76 0.69 7.72
CA GLU A 112 -12.53 -0.10 7.62
C GLU A 112 -12.63 -1.39 8.41
N GLY A 113 -12.09 -2.47 7.84
CA GLY A 113 -12.01 -3.78 8.48
C GLY A 113 -10.90 -4.64 7.89
N GLN A 114 -10.89 -5.91 8.24
CA GLN A 114 -9.98 -6.91 7.68
C GLN A 114 -10.55 -7.47 6.37
N ILE A 115 -9.70 -7.57 5.36
CA ILE A 115 -10.07 -8.15 4.06
C ILE A 115 -9.98 -9.67 4.15
N VAL A 116 -11.03 -10.34 3.69
CA VAL A 116 -11.08 -11.80 3.58
C VAL A 116 -11.51 -12.23 2.18
N ALA A 117 -10.97 -13.34 1.68
CA ALA A 117 -11.23 -13.86 0.34
C ALA A 117 -11.75 -15.31 0.40
N ASP A 118 -12.63 -15.67 -0.51
CA ASP A 118 -13.27 -16.98 -0.58
C ASP A 118 -12.27 -18.06 -1.04
N LEU A 119 -12.20 -19.17 -0.32
CA LEU A 119 -11.37 -20.32 -0.66
C LEU A 119 -12.00 -21.24 -1.75
N ALA A 120 -13.23 -20.98 -2.17
CA ALA A 120 -13.85 -21.74 -3.26
C ALA A 120 -13.28 -21.40 -4.64
N SER A 121 -12.40 -20.39 -4.74
CA SER A 121 -11.69 -20.06 -5.97
C SER A 121 -10.69 -21.16 -6.35
N ASP A 122 -10.60 -21.49 -7.64
CA ASP A 122 -9.61 -22.46 -8.17
C ASP A 122 -8.15 -22.00 -7.97
N GLU A 123 -7.92 -20.74 -7.68
CA GLU A 123 -6.60 -20.15 -7.40
C GLU A 123 -6.20 -20.29 -5.93
N ALA A 124 -7.10 -20.73 -5.05
CA ALA A 124 -6.86 -20.77 -3.62
C ALA A 124 -5.89 -21.89 -3.23
N PHE A 125 -4.92 -21.55 -2.37
CA PHE A 125 -3.99 -22.53 -1.82
C PHE A 125 -4.69 -23.42 -0.78
N GLU A 126 -4.13 -24.60 -0.52
CA GLU A 126 -4.64 -25.54 0.49
C GLU A 126 -4.11 -25.24 1.89
N GLY A 127 -3.01 -24.49 1.99
CA GLY A 127 -2.37 -24.13 3.26
C GLY A 127 -0.85 -23.96 3.14
N TYR A 128 -0.22 -23.60 4.25
CA TYR A 128 1.22 -23.42 4.33
C TYR A 128 1.94 -24.74 4.63
N LEU A 129 2.89 -25.11 3.78
CA LEU A 129 3.66 -26.34 3.92
C LEU A 129 4.38 -26.40 5.29
N ASN A 130 4.13 -27.46 6.05
CA ASN A 130 4.70 -27.71 7.38
C ASN A 130 4.43 -26.57 8.41
N ARG A 131 3.32 -25.80 8.23
CA ARG A 131 2.95 -24.68 9.09
C ARG A 131 1.45 -24.74 9.44
N SER A 132 1.03 -25.84 10.10
CA SER A 132 -0.38 -26.08 10.43
C SER A 132 -1.03 -24.97 11.26
N GLU A 133 -0.31 -24.42 12.24
CA GLU A 133 -0.82 -23.32 13.07
C GLU A 133 -1.04 -22.05 12.24
N ALA A 134 -0.10 -21.70 11.34
CA ALA A 134 -0.26 -20.56 10.45
C ALA A 134 -1.42 -20.77 9.47
N THR A 135 -1.60 -22.00 8.98
CA THR A 135 -2.73 -22.38 8.13
C THR A 135 -4.05 -22.21 8.88
N ALA A 136 -4.16 -22.77 10.09
CA ALA A 136 -5.37 -22.66 10.90
C ALA A 136 -5.71 -21.20 11.29
N LYS A 137 -4.69 -20.36 11.49
CA LYS A 137 -4.89 -18.91 11.74
C LYS A 137 -5.40 -18.19 10.51
N ALA A 138 -4.92 -18.54 9.31
CA ALA A 138 -5.25 -17.86 8.08
C ALA A 138 -6.54 -18.37 7.42
N LEU A 139 -6.83 -19.67 7.51
CA LEU A 139 -7.98 -20.31 6.87
C LEU A 139 -9.07 -20.63 7.89
N ARG A 140 -10.22 -19.96 7.76
CA ARG A 140 -11.34 -20.14 8.70
C ARG A 140 -12.67 -20.23 7.94
N GLU A 141 -13.43 -21.28 8.18
CA GLU A 141 -14.79 -21.45 7.66
C GLU A 141 -14.93 -21.18 6.14
N GLY A 142 -13.93 -21.62 5.34
CA GLY A 142 -13.95 -21.44 3.89
C GLY A 142 -13.46 -20.07 3.41
N TRP A 143 -12.87 -19.25 4.31
CA TRP A 143 -12.32 -17.94 4.00
C TRP A 143 -10.84 -17.85 4.35
N TYR A 144 -10.10 -17.17 3.50
CA TYR A 144 -8.72 -16.75 3.75
C TYR A 144 -8.72 -15.34 4.37
N PHE A 145 -8.20 -15.25 5.59
CA PHE A 145 -7.97 -14.00 6.31
C PHE A 145 -6.62 -13.44 5.89
N THR A 146 -6.64 -12.44 5.00
CA THR A 146 -5.44 -11.96 4.32
C THR A 146 -4.44 -11.26 5.24
N GLY A 147 -4.91 -10.75 6.38
CA GLY A 147 -4.16 -9.85 7.26
C GLY A 147 -4.04 -8.44 6.72
N ASP A 148 -4.66 -8.13 5.58
CA ASP A 148 -4.75 -6.78 5.04
C ASP A 148 -5.99 -6.08 5.58
N THR A 149 -5.94 -4.74 5.70
CA THR A 149 -7.08 -3.88 6.05
C THR A 149 -7.57 -3.13 4.84
N GLY A 150 -8.85 -2.76 4.86
CA GLY A 150 -9.45 -2.00 3.78
C GLY A 150 -10.94 -1.76 3.99
N TYR A 151 -11.55 -1.12 3.01
CA TYR A 151 -12.99 -0.89 2.97
C TYR A 151 -13.49 -0.94 1.53
N PHE A 152 -14.76 -1.27 1.35
CA PHE A 152 -15.45 -1.01 0.10
C PHE A 152 -16.06 0.39 0.13
N ASP A 153 -15.96 1.13 -0.96
CA ASP A 153 -16.71 2.37 -1.10
C ASP A 153 -18.16 2.11 -1.51
N GLU A 154 -18.93 3.19 -1.67
CA GLU A 154 -20.35 3.13 -2.05
C GLU A 154 -20.55 2.55 -3.47
N ASP A 155 -19.55 2.64 -4.34
CA ASP A 155 -19.58 2.07 -5.69
C ASP A 155 -19.20 0.57 -5.71
N GLY A 156 -18.72 0.03 -4.58
CA GLY A 156 -18.28 -1.36 -4.42
C GLY A 156 -16.85 -1.61 -4.88
N ASP A 157 -16.02 -0.58 -4.96
CA ASP A 157 -14.59 -0.70 -5.21
C ASP A 157 -13.84 -0.85 -3.88
N LEU A 158 -12.89 -1.79 -3.83
CA LEU A 158 -12.06 -2.06 -2.66
C LEU A 158 -10.90 -1.06 -2.57
N PHE A 159 -10.69 -0.52 -1.38
CA PHE A 159 -9.53 0.26 -1.00
C PHE A 159 -8.72 -0.50 0.05
N VAL A 160 -7.50 -0.90 -0.30
CA VAL A 160 -6.57 -1.55 0.64
C VAL A 160 -5.84 -0.47 1.41
N THR A 161 -6.04 -0.42 2.73
CA THR A 161 -5.51 0.64 3.60
C THR A 161 -4.22 0.23 4.32
N GLY A 162 -3.85 -1.05 4.31
CA GLY A 162 -2.60 -1.52 4.92
C GLY A 162 -2.67 -2.95 5.40
N ARG A 163 -1.96 -3.21 6.50
CA ARG A 163 -1.92 -4.51 7.20
C ARG A 163 -2.46 -4.35 8.61
N VAL A 164 -3.16 -5.37 9.09
CA VAL A 164 -3.59 -5.42 10.50
C VAL A 164 -2.40 -5.24 11.45
N ASP A 165 -1.26 -5.90 11.14
CA ASP A 165 -0.05 -5.84 11.95
C ASP A 165 0.69 -4.49 11.86
N ASP A 166 0.47 -3.70 10.80
CA ASP A 166 1.11 -2.40 10.57
C ASP A 166 0.29 -1.22 11.13
N LEU A 167 -0.94 -1.45 11.59
CA LEU A 167 -1.77 -0.40 12.18
C LEU A 167 -1.05 0.30 13.33
N ILE A 168 -1.07 1.62 13.30
CA ILE A 168 -0.51 2.45 14.35
C ILE A 168 -1.61 2.75 15.36
N ILE A 169 -1.50 2.14 16.54
CA ILE A 169 -2.43 2.42 17.64
C ILE A 169 -1.87 3.61 18.42
N THR A 170 -2.50 4.76 18.28
CA THR A 170 -2.12 6.00 18.97
C THR A 170 -3.33 6.61 19.69
N GLY A 171 -3.22 6.80 21.00
CA GLY A 171 -4.33 7.33 21.80
C GLY A 171 -5.62 6.51 21.73
N GLY A 172 -5.55 5.20 21.42
CA GLY A 172 -6.69 4.31 21.27
C GLY A 172 -7.29 4.25 19.86
N GLU A 173 -6.78 5.06 18.91
CA GLU A 173 -7.23 5.07 17.51
C GLU A 173 -6.34 4.18 16.64
N ASN A 174 -6.96 3.41 15.74
CA ASN A 174 -6.28 2.62 14.72
C ASN A 174 -6.03 3.50 13.50
N ILE A 175 -4.77 3.71 13.16
CA ILE A 175 -4.38 4.58 12.05
C ILE A 175 -3.62 3.78 11.00
N SER A 176 -4.10 3.86 9.77
CA SER A 176 -3.42 3.29 8.61
C SER A 176 -2.21 4.15 8.22
N PRO A 177 -0.99 3.58 8.15
CA PRO A 177 0.17 4.28 7.61
C PRO A 177 -0.01 4.73 6.17
N VAL A 178 -0.70 3.92 5.36
CA VAL A 178 -0.85 4.12 3.91
C VAL A 178 -1.63 5.39 3.58
N GLU A 179 -2.64 5.74 4.38
CA GLU A 179 -3.39 7.00 4.21
C GLU A 179 -2.47 8.22 4.28
N ILE A 180 -1.56 8.21 5.24
CA ILE A 180 -0.61 9.31 5.46
C ILE A 180 0.48 9.30 4.36
N GLU A 181 0.96 8.12 3.99
CA GLU A 181 1.92 7.93 2.90
C GLU A 181 1.37 8.46 1.59
N ASN A 182 0.10 8.20 1.28
CA ASN A 182 -0.57 8.71 0.09
C ASN A 182 -0.60 10.24 0.08
N VAL A 183 -1.01 10.86 1.17
CA VAL A 183 -1.03 12.32 1.29
C VAL A 183 0.37 12.91 1.07
N LEU A 184 1.38 12.44 1.80
CA LEU A 184 2.74 12.96 1.71
C LEU A 184 3.39 12.69 0.35
N SER A 185 3.08 11.58 -0.30
CA SER A 185 3.63 11.21 -1.62
C SER A 185 3.23 12.18 -2.74
N LEU A 186 2.15 12.93 -2.55
CA LEU A 186 1.68 13.94 -3.50
C LEU A 186 2.43 15.27 -3.40
N HIS A 187 3.22 15.47 -2.34
CA HIS A 187 4.02 16.69 -2.17
C HIS A 187 5.19 16.71 -3.18
N PRO A 188 5.41 17.82 -3.93
CA PRO A 188 6.42 17.87 -5.00
C PRO A 188 7.85 17.54 -4.57
N ALA A 189 8.22 17.88 -3.32
CA ALA A 189 9.55 17.63 -2.77
C ALA A 189 9.75 16.19 -2.26
N VAL A 190 8.70 15.38 -2.16
CA VAL A 190 8.77 14.01 -1.65
C VAL A 190 9.00 13.04 -2.81
N GLU A 191 10.08 12.25 -2.71
CA GLU A 191 10.36 11.16 -3.65
C GLU A 191 9.68 9.87 -3.20
N GLU A 192 9.95 9.46 -1.95
CA GLU A 192 9.33 8.31 -1.31
C GLU A 192 9.04 8.62 0.17
N VAL A 193 8.03 7.98 0.73
CA VAL A 193 7.67 8.12 2.14
C VAL A 193 7.20 6.81 2.72
N VAL A 194 7.59 6.54 3.95
CA VAL A 194 7.14 5.39 4.75
C VAL A 194 6.77 5.87 6.15
N VAL A 195 5.58 5.50 6.60
CA VAL A 195 5.06 5.89 7.91
C VAL A 195 5.07 4.69 8.85
N VAL A 196 5.54 4.89 10.07
CA VAL A 196 5.57 3.88 11.13
C VAL A 196 5.14 4.47 12.47
N GLY A 197 4.69 3.60 13.38
CA GLY A 197 4.44 3.96 14.77
C GLY A 197 5.68 3.80 15.62
N LEU A 198 6.23 4.89 16.16
CA LEU A 198 7.31 4.86 17.15
C LEU A 198 6.74 4.76 18.56
N PRO A 199 7.38 4.03 19.48
CA PRO A 199 6.96 3.98 20.88
C PRO A 199 6.92 5.38 21.51
N ASP A 200 5.89 5.64 22.32
CA ASP A 200 5.69 6.89 23.04
C ASP A 200 5.02 6.62 24.39
N GLU A 201 5.50 7.24 25.47
CA GLU A 201 5.01 7.00 26.81
C GLU A 201 3.56 7.49 27.02
N GLN A 202 3.18 8.58 26.38
CA GLN A 202 1.86 9.20 26.55
C GLN A 202 0.80 8.56 25.63
N TRP A 203 1.16 8.25 24.39
CA TRP A 203 0.22 7.86 23.33
C TRP A 203 0.30 6.39 22.97
N GLY A 204 1.21 5.61 23.60
CA GLY A 204 1.56 4.25 23.22
C GLY A 204 2.43 4.24 21.97
N LYS A 205 1.95 4.82 20.88
CA LYS A 205 2.75 5.10 19.68
C LYS A 205 2.49 6.51 19.18
N ILE A 206 3.50 7.13 18.55
CA ILE A 206 3.38 8.34 17.73
C ILE A 206 3.64 8.01 16.27
N ILE A 207 3.03 8.77 15.39
CA ILE A 207 3.21 8.63 13.95
C ILE A 207 4.51 9.31 13.55
N ALA A 208 5.37 8.55 12.86
CA ALA A 208 6.63 9.06 12.29
C ALA A 208 6.68 8.80 10.79
N ALA A 209 7.00 9.83 10.01
CA ALA A 209 7.20 9.76 8.58
C ALA A 209 8.70 9.76 8.26
N PHE A 210 9.17 8.70 7.60
CA PHE A 210 10.51 8.58 7.04
C PHE A 210 10.45 8.94 5.56
N ILE A 211 11.19 9.98 5.16
CA ILE A 211 10.98 10.62 3.87
C ILE A 211 12.30 10.71 3.11
N LYS A 212 12.30 10.19 1.90
CA LYS A 212 13.32 10.46 0.91
C LYS A 212 12.90 11.67 0.09
N LEU A 213 13.75 12.69 0.09
CA LEU A 213 13.47 13.95 -0.57
C LEU A 213 14.00 13.97 -2.01
N ARG A 214 13.25 14.65 -2.88
CA ARG A 214 13.66 15.02 -4.24
C ARG A 214 14.15 16.47 -4.30
N ALA A 215 13.63 17.32 -3.43
CA ALA A 215 13.99 18.71 -3.27
C ALA A 215 13.94 19.10 -1.79
N GLU A 216 14.63 20.16 -1.42
CA GLU A 216 14.62 20.67 -0.04
C GLU A 216 13.22 21.10 0.39
N VAL A 217 12.83 20.69 1.59
CA VAL A 217 11.59 21.05 2.26
C VAL A 217 11.77 20.90 3.76
N SER A 218 11.14 21.75 4.53
CA SER A 218 11.15 21.69 6.00
C SER A 218 10.02 20.79 6.55
N GLU A 219 10.19 20.29 7.78
CA GLU A 219 9.15 19.55 8.49
C GLU A 219 7.86 20.38 8.65
N SER A 220 7.99 21.69 8.90
CA SER A 220 6.86 22.61 9.04
C SER A 220 6.06 22.77 7.75
N GLU A 221 6.72 22.76 6.59
CA GLU A 221 6.04 22.81 5.29
C GLU A 221 5.29 21.51 5.01
N LEU A 222 5.87 20.36 5.35
CA LEU A 222 5.19 19.05 5.23
C LEU A 222 3.99 18.94 6.18
N ASP A 223 4.09 19.43 7.41
CA ASP A 223 2.95 19.45 8.34
C ASP A 223 1.84 20.39 7.84
N ALA A 224 2.20 21.57 7.33
CA ALA A 224 1.24 22.48 6.71
C ALA A 224 0.56 21.85 5.49
N TYR A 225 1.30 21.08 4.69
CA TYR A 225 0.75 20.33 3.57
C TYR A 225 -0.25 19.26 4.05
N CYS A 226 0.06 18.50 5.09
CA CYS A 226 -0.88 17.55 5.69
C CYS A 226 -2.18 18.23 6.16
N ILE A 227 -2.08 19.44 6.75
CA ILE A 227 -3.25 20.22 7.16
C ILE A 227 -4.11 20.60 5.95
N THR A 228 -3.51 21.17 4.91
CA THR A 228 -4.22 21.61 3.72
C THR A 228 -4.80 20.47 2.89
N SER A 229 -4.22 19.28 2.99
CA SER A 229 -4.72 18.06 2.36
C SER A 229 -5.90 17.42 3.10
N GLY A 230 -6.36 18.01 4.21
CA GLY A 230 -7.52 17.51 4.98
C GLY A 230 -7.22 16.34 5.90
N LEU A 231 -5.93 15.99 6.10
CA LEU A 231 -5.56 14.92 7.01
C LEU A 231 -5.92 15.30 8.45
N ALA A 232 -6.71 14.43 9.12
CA ALA A 232 -7.15 14.67 10.48
C ALA A 232 -5.97 14.91 11.43
N LYS A 233 -6.11 15.80 12.42
CA LYS A 233 -5.02 16.22 13.31
C LYS A 233 -4.32 15.05 14.00
N PHE A 234 -5.06 14.04 14.43
CA PHE A 234 -4.52 12.87 15.13
C PHE A 234 -3.79 11.88 14.19
N LYS A 235 -3.99 11.99 12.86
CA LYS A 235 -3.30 11.21 11.84
C LYS A 235 -2.02 11.87 11.33
N ARG A 236 -1.78 13.15 11.65
CA ARG A 236 -0.59 13.85 11.16
C ARG A 236 0.67 13.33 11.86
N PRO A 237 1.79 13.16 11.13
CA PRO A 237 3.05 12.77 11.74
C PRO A 237 3.46 13.78 12.84
N ARG A 238 3.91 13.24 13.97
CA ARG A 238 4.52 14.02 15.04
C ARG A 238 6.04 14.10 14.90
N ARG A 239 6.60 13.30 14.01
CA ARG A 239 8.01 13.27 13.69
C ARG A 239 8.19 13.07 12.19
N TYR A 240 9.01 13.90 11.59
CA TYR A 240 9.49 13.77 10.22
C TYR A 240 10.97 13.46 10.27
N GLN A 241 11.40 12.43 9.54
CA GLN A 241 12.80 12.05 9.46
C GLN A 241 13.21 11.93 8.00
N PHE A 242 14.18 12.77 7.60
CA PHE A 242 14.72 12.71 6.26
C PHE A 242 15.80 11.64 6.18
N ILE A 243 15.72 10.80 5.15
CA ILE A 243 16.63 9.67 4.93
C ILE A 243 17.01 9.57 3.46
N ASP A 244 18.20 9.05 3.19
CA ASP A 244 18.70 8.92 1.82
C ASP A 244 18.03 7.77 1.07
N GLU A 245 17.64 6.70 1.77
CA GLU A 245 17.08 5.50 1.15
C GLU A 245 16.04 4.80 2.05
N ILE A 246 14.93 4.37 1.43
CA ILE A 246 13.90 3.53 2.06
C ILE A 246 14.34 2.06 1.97
N PRO A 247 14.50 1.33 3.10
CA PRO A 247 14.86 -0.08 3.07
C PRO A 247 13.79 -0.93 2.41
N LYS A 248 14.20 -1.73 1.41
CA LYS A 248 13.33 -2.61 0.64
C LYS A 248 13.87 -4.03 0.56
N SER A 249 12.97 -5.00 0.43
CA SER A 249 13.33 -6.37 0.12
C SER A 249 13.84 -6.51 -1.33
N PRO A 250 14.50 -7.63 -1.70
CA PRO A 250 14.93 -7.88 -3.09
C PRO A 250 13.79 -7.80 -4.12
N VAL A 251 12.56 -8.01 -3.69
CA VAL A 251 11.35 -7.90 -4.53
C VAL A 251 10.66 -6.53 -4.42
N GLY A 252 11.34 -5.53 -3.84
CA GLY A 252 10.87 -4.14 -3.78
C GLY A 252 9.84 -3.81 -2.71
N LYS A 253 9.52 -4.73 -1.78
CA LYS A 253 8.61 -4.45 -0.67
C LYS A 253 9.32 -3.65 0.43
N VAL A 254 8.66 -2.60 0.92
CA VAL A 254 9.15 -1.79 2.04
C VAL A 254 9.31 -2.62 3.31
N LEU A 255 10.45 -2.46 3.98
CA LEU A 255 10.80 -3.17 5.21
C LEU A 255 10.64 -2.25 6.43
N ARG A 256 9.40 -1.94 6.85
CA ARG A 256 9.08 -1.06 7.98
C ARG A 256 9.82 -1.45 9.26
N ARG A 257 9.96 -2.77 9.52
CA ARG A 257 10.69 -3.28 10.70
C ARG A 257 12.17 -2.85 10.74
N VAL A 258 12.80 -2.68 9.57
CA VAL A 258 14.20 -2.24 9.49
C VAL A 258 14.31 -0.78 9.88
N LEU A 259 13.38 0.08 9.44
CA LEU A 259 13.30 1.48 9.86
C LEU A 259 13.11 1.61 11.37
N LEU A 260 12.21 0.81 11.95
CA LEU A 260 11.99 0.80 13.40
C LEU A 260 13.26 0.41 14.17
N ALA A 261 13.98 -0.65 13.74
CA ALA A 261 15.21 -1.09 14.37
C ALA A 261 16.32 -0.03 14.27
N GLN A 262 16.53 0.55 13.10
CA GLN A 262 17.50 1.62 12.90
C GLN A 262 17.23 2.85 13.78
N HIS A 263 15.97 3.25 13.91
CA HIS A 263 15.58 4.36 14.76
C HIS A 263 15.85 4.06 16.24
N GLN A 264 15.55 2.84 16.71
CA GLN A 264 15.83 2.43 18.10
C GLN A 264 17.32 2.42 18.42
N GLU A 265 18.16 1.95 17.50
CA GLU A 265 19.61 1.99 17.65
C GLU A 265 20.18 3.42 17.72
N GLN A 266 19.62 4.35 16.95
CA GLN A 266 20.01 5.76 16.98
C GLN A 266 19.60 6.42 18.28
N ALA A 267 18.41 6.14 18.79
CA ALA A 267 17.91 6.67 20.06
C ALA A 267 18.68 6.16 21.30
N GLN A 268 19.34 4.99 21.21
CA GLN A 268 20.19 4.44 22.28
C GLN A 268 21.61 4.99 22.27
N LYS A 269 22.05 5.59 21.16
CA LYS A 269 23.41 6.12 21.00
C LYS A 269 23.52 7.63 21.23
N GLY A 270 22.41 8.34 21.35
CA GLY A 270 22.32 9.77 21.62
C GLY A 270 21.79 10.05 23.02
#